data_95de1e76b0d1300f5cabf190eee0fc4e
#
_entry.id   95de1e76b0d1300f5cabf190eee0fc4e
#
_cell.length_a   1.000
_cell.length_b   1.000
_cell.length_c   1.000
_cell.angle_alpha   90.00
_cell.angle_beta   90.00
_cell.angle_gamma   90.00
#
_symmetry.space_group_name_H-M   'P 1'
#
loop_
_entity.id
_entity.type
_entity.pdbx_description
1 polymer ?
#
loop_
_entity_poly.entity_id
_entity_poly.type
_entity_poly.pdbx_seq_one_letter_code
_entity_poly.pdbx_strand_id
1 'polypeptide(L)'
;MFQITEFTEAHLSTFTKREETHGDEKVPAITVGLKIEAPNTLLDVIDPSIRHALYKAVDDQEQLPGVEPATPVLRCNSFEKHSLTTAHEGWTLCVDDGIDETEPMSFGGCKVDRFVVAAMQGGSIELSFRIGTSDVDADRLGKLGIRHGHAIWITLKAPEKKPDAIDGSVAAFEEDHPPTGEGEATDLFAQTSAAGGAGHGDDLVVAAHA
;
A
#
# COMPACT_ATOMS: atom_id res chain seq x y z
N MET A 1 2.66 -0.26 -4.63
CA MET A 1 1.85 0.22 -3.50
C MET A 1 2.18 1.70 -3.31
N PHE A 2 1.16 2.59 -3.30
CA PHE A 2 1.38 4.04 -3.24
C PHE A 2 2.05 4.46 -1.93
N GLN A 3 3.16 5.17 -2.00
CA GLN A 3 3.85 5.74 -0.84
C GLN A 3 4.71 6.92 -1.28
N ILE A 4 4.97 7.82 -0.36
CA ILE A 4 5.82 9.01 -0.52
C ILE A 4 6.95 8.86 0.51
N THR A 5 8.11 8.38 0.05
CA THR A 5 9.24 8.02 0.93
C THR A 5 10.10 9.22 1.32
N GLU A 6 10.15 10.23 0.47
CA GLU A 6 10.90 11.46 0.70
C GLU A 6 9.96 12.61 1.04
N PHE A 7 10.43 13.57 1.84
CA PHE A 7 9.63 14.74 2.15
C PHE A 7 9.28 15.49 0.87
N THR A 8 8.01 15.48 0.55
CA THR A 8 7.44 16.10 -0.65
C THR A 8 6.54 17.25 -0.22
N GLU A 9 6.67 18.38 -0.91
CA GLU A 9 5.81 19.53 -0.68
C GLU A 9 4.37 19.19 -1.03
N ALA A 10 3.46 19.47 -0.11
CA ALA A 10 2.04 19.27 -0.26
C ALA A 10 1.25 20.49 0.22
N HIS A 11 0.19 20.83 -0.48
CA HIS A 11 -0.74 21.87 -0.03
C HIS A 11 -1.82 21.25 0.85
N LEU A 12 -1.96 21.73 2.09
CA LEU A 12 -3.03 21.30 3.02
C LEU A 12 -4.34 22.02 2.65
N SER A 13 -5.12 21.39 1.79
CA SER A 13 -6.32 22.01 1.19
C SER A 13 -7.56 21.97 2.08
N THR A 14 -7.69 20.93 2.90
CA THR A 14 -8.81 20.80 3.85
C THR A 14 -8.32 20.25 5.18
N PHE A 15 -8.91 20.73 6.26
CA PHE A 15 -8.67 20.25 7.61
C PHE A 15 -10.00 20.18 8.35
N THR A 16 -10.41 18.98 8.75
CA THR A 16 -11.69 18.77 9.44
C THR A 16 -11.47 17.89 10.67
N LYS A 17 -11.87 18.43 11.82
CA LYS A 17 -11.94 17.64 13.06
C LYS A 17 -13.28 16.90 13.10
N ARG A 18 -13.26 15.66 13.50
CA ARG A 18 -14.44 14.81 13.68
C ARG A 18 -14.30 13.93 14.92
N GLU A 19 -15.36 13.27 15.30
CA GLU A 19 -15.36 12.21 16.30
C GLU A 19 -15.64 10.88 15.62
N GLU A 20 -14.89 9.86 15.98
CA GLU A 20 -15.15 8.47 15.59
C GLU A 20 -15.62 7.69 16.82
N THR A 21 -16.52 6.75 16.60
CA THR A 21 -17.02 5.87 17.66
C THR A 21 -16.31 4.52 17.56
N HIS A 22 -15.53 4.18 18.59
CA HIS A 22 -14.85 2.91 18.74
C HIS A 22 -15.55 2.13 19.88
N GLY A 23 -16.52 1.27 19.53
CA GLY A 23 -17.41 0.67 20.52
C GLY A 23 -18.28 1.74 21.17
N ASP A 24 -18.17 1.91 22.50
CA ASP A 24 -18.91 2.92 23.26
C ASP A 24 -18.10 4.22 23.48
N GLU A 25 -16.84 4.27 23.09
CA GLU A 25 -15.99 5.45 23.25
C GLU A 25 -15.98 6.33 22.00
N LYS A 26 -16.05 7.65 22.24
CA LYS A 26 -15.85 8.67 21.21
C LYS A 26 -14.40 9.10 21.21
N VAL A 27 -13.72 8.90 20.11
CA VAL A 27 -12.32 9.23 19.92
C VAL A 27 -12.21 10.41 18.94
N PRO A 28 -11.39 11.42 19.26
CA PRO A 28 -11.14 12.50 18.32
C PRO A 28 -10.42 11.97 17.08
N ALA A 29 -10.82 12.43 15.93
CA ALA A 29 -10.21 12.08 14.66
C ALA A 29 -10.11 13.31 13.77
N ILE A 30 -9.20 13.26 12.81
CA ILE A 30 -9.07 14.30 11.79
C ILE A 30 -9.23 13.71 10.41
N THR A 31 -9.60 14.59 9.52
CA THR A 31 -9.54 14.36 8.08
C THR A 31 -8.82 15.52 7.43
N VAL A 32 -7.76 15.24 6.72
CA VAL A 32 -6.98 16.22 5.97
C VAL A 32 -7.05 15.91 4.47
N GLY A 33 -7.20 16.94 3.65
CA GLY A 33 -7.07 16.84 2.20
C GLY A 33 -5.75 17.46 1.77
N LEU A 34 -4.98 16.71 1.05
CA LEU A 34 -3.66 17.08 0.57
C LEU A 34 -3.65 17.12 -0.95
N LYS A 35 -2.84 18.03 -1.50
CA LYS A 35 -2.56 18.14 -2.92
C LYS A 35 -1.06 18.19 -3.12
N ILE A 36 -0.55 17.38 -4.03
CA ILE A 36 0.85 17.37 -4.44
C ILE A 36 0.96 17.55 -5.95
N GLU A 37 2.00 18.22 -6.39
CA GLU A 37 2.44 18.19 -7.78
C GLU A 37 3.55 17.16 -7.95
N ALA A 38 3.42 16.32 -8.96
CA ALA A 38 4.35 15.24 -9.18
C ALA A 38 4.50 14.93 -10.68
N PRO A 39 5.59 14.26 -11.10
CA PRO A 39 5.69 13.75 -12.46
C PRO A 39 4.64 12.64 -12.69
N ASN A 40 4.20 12.49 -13.93
CA ASN A 40 3.19 11.49 -14.29
C ASN A 40 3.61 10.03 -14.03
N THR A 41 4.91 9.78 -13.82
CA THR A 41 5.44 8.47 -13.41
C THR A 41 4.93 8.03 -12.04
N LEU A 42 4.50 8.96 -11.19
CA LEU A 42 3.85 8.62 -9.92
C LEU A 42 2.57 7.79 -10.11
N LEU A 43 1.89 7.95 -11.24
CA LEU A 43 0.71 7.16 -11.58
C LEU A 43 1.01 5.66 -11.70
N ASP A 44 2.21 5.28 -12.13
CA ASP A 44 2.62 3.89 -12.28
C ASP A 44 2.67 3.15 -10.93
N VAL A 45 2.87 3.88 -9.82
CA VAL A 45 2.86 3.34 -8.47
C VAL A 45 1.43 3.04 -8.00
N ILE A 46 0.45 3.80 -8.50
CA ILE A 46 -0.98 3.59 -8.20
C ILE A 46 -1.53 2.50 -9.11
N ASP A 47 -1.46 2.72 -10.42
CA ASP A 47 -1.85 1.78 -11.46
C ASP A 47 -1.17 2.19 -12.78
N PRO A 48 -0.28 1.34 -13.37
CA PRO A 48 0.42 1.66 -14.60
C PRO A 48 -0.49 1.98 -15.80
N SER A 49 -1.72 1.45 -15.81
CA SER A 49 -2.68 1.67 -16.87
C SER A 49 -3.16 3.12 -16.93
N ILE A 50 -3.19 3.83 -15.81
CA ILE A 50 -3.67 5.23 -15.72
C ILE A 50 -2.78 6.16 -16.54
N ARG A 51 -1.45 6.04 -16.41
CA ARG A 51 -0.53 6.86 -17.18
C ARG A 51 -0.72 6.67 -18.69
N HIS A 52 -0.83 5.42 -19.14
CA HIS A 52 -1.07 5.11 -20.54
C HIS A 52 -2.44 5.59 -21.04
N ALA A 53 -3.45 5.61 -20.17
CA ALA A 53 -4.76 6.15 -20.53
C ALA A 53 -4.74 7.68 -20.68
N LEU A 54 -3.98 8.39 -19.84
CA LEU A 54 -3.96 9.85 -19.81
C LEU A 54 -2.96 10.48 -20.78
N TYR A 55 -1.81 9.83 -20.99
CA TYR A 55 -0.72 10.36 -21.81
C TYR A 55 -0.43 9.47 -23.02
N LYS A 56 -0.02 10.11 -24.12
CA LYS A 56 0.53 9.40 -25.27
C LYS A 56 1.91 8.84 -24.92
N ALA A 57 2.23 7.65 -25.45
CA ALA A 57 3.59 7.13 -25.34
C ALA A 57 4.58 8.08 -26.05
N VAL A 58 5.77 8.21 -25.49
CA VAL A 58 6.83 9.04 -26.11
C VAL A 58 7.22 8.49 -27.48
N ASP A 59 7.13 7.17 -27.68
CA ASP A 59 7.44 6.48 -28.94
C ASP A 59 6.46 6.80 -30.07
N ASP A 60 5.24 7.27 -29.75
CA ASP A 60 4.25 7.69 -30.74
C ASP A 60 4.53 9.12 -31.30
N GLN A 61 5.59 9.76 -30.84
CA GLN A 61 6.02 11.08 -31.28
C GLN A 61 7.24 10.89 -32.19
N GLU A 62 7.16 11.36 -33.43
CA GLU A 62 8.31 11.40 -34.33
C GLU A 62 9.45 12.21 -33.70
N GLN A 63 10.48 11.52 -33.21
CA GLN A 63 11.67 12.15 -32.68
C GLN A 63 12.53 12.60 -33.87
N LEU A 64 12.56 13.89 -34.11
CA LEU A 64 13.51 14.49 -35.05
C LEU A 64 14.92 14.48 -34.41
N PRO A 65 15.95 14.02 -35.15
CA PRO A 65 17.32 14.03 -34.66
C PRO A 65 17.76 15.45 -34.25
N GLY A 66 18.21 15.63 -33.01
CA GLY A 66 18.69 16.90 -32.49
C GLY A 66 17.65 17.79 -31.79
N VAL A 67 16.44 17.30 -31.61
CA VAL A 67 15.39 17.95 -30.81
C VAL A 67 15.36 17.30 -29.42
N GLU A 68 15.17 18.10 -28.37
CA GLU A 68 14.97 17.59 -27.01
C GLU A 68 13.79 16.57 -26.98
N PRO A 69 13.86 15.55 -26.10
CA PRO A 69 12.80 14.54 -26.02
C PRO A 69 11.45 15.22 -25.81
N ALA A 70 10.49 14.84 -26.63
CA ALA A 70 9.16 15.44 -26.61
C ALA A 70 8.52 15.29 -25.24
N THR A 71 7.97 16.37 -24.72
CA THR A 71 7.24 16.35 -23.42
C THR A 71 5.99 15.47 -23.57
N PRO A 72 5.61 14.70 -22.53
CA PRO A 72 4.40 13.90 -22.56
C PRO A 72 3.16 14.74 -22.88
N VAL A 73 2.39 14.28 -23.88
CA VAL A 73 1.19 14.97 -24.36
C VAL A 73 -0.06 14.25 -23.86
N LEU A 74 -1.03 14.99 -23.39
CA LEU A 74 -2.32 14.42 -23.00
C LEU A 74 -3.04 13.77 -24.18
N ARG A 75 -3.64 12.60 -23.97
CA ARG A 75 -4.50 11.94 -24.97
C ARG A 75 -5.81 12.67 -25.16
N CYS A 76 -6.35 13.23 -24.09
CA CYS A 76 -7.61 13.94 -24.11
C CYS A 76 -7.54 15.17 -23.22
N ASN A 77 -7.66 16.35 -23.80
CA ASN A 77 -7.64 17.64 -23.08
C ASN A 77 -8.99 17.99 -22.44
N SER A 78 -10.04 17.21 -22.70
CA SER A 78 -11.38 17.48 -22.20
C SER A 78 -11.63 16.94 -20.80
N PHE A 79 -10.73 16.12 -20.28
CA PHE A 79 -10.83 15.59 -18.92
C PHE A 79 -9.94 16.39 -17.98
N GLU A 80 -10.56 17.11 -17.06
CA GLU A 80 -9.81 17.90 -16.07
C GLU A 80 -9.39 17.09 -14.86
N LYS A 81 -10.25 16.18 -14.38
CA LYS A 81 -10.03 15.42 -13.14
C LYS A 81 -10.56 14.00 -13.24
N HIS A 82 -9.80 13.08 -12.69
CA HIS A 82 -10.14 11.65 -12.63
C HIS A 82 -10.13 11.18 -11.17
N SER A 83 -11.27 10.68 -10.70
CA SER A 83 -11.38 10.09 -9.37
C SER A 83 -11.02 8.60 -9.42
N LEU A 84 -10.16 8.17 -8.50
CA LEU A 84 -9.78 6.76 -8.35
C LEU A 84 -10.53 6.15 -7.16
N THR A 85 -10.90 4.89 -7.28
CA THR A 85 -11.59 4.13 -6.22
C THR A 85 -10.62 3.50 -5.19
N THR A 86 -9.31 3.67 -5.41
CA THR A 86 -8.27 3.12 -4.54
C THR A 86 -8.36 3.71 -3.13
N ALA A 87 -8.21 2.85 -2.13
CA ALA A 87 -8.11 3.23 -0.73
C ALA A 87 -7.07 2.34 -0.03
N HIS A 88 -6.38 2.92 0.93
CA HIS A 88 -5.33 2.24 1.70
C HIS A 88 -5.55 2.50 3.19
N GLU A 89 -5.25 1.51 4.04
CA GLU A 89 -5.41 1.60 5.49
C GLU A 89 -4.11 1.21 6.21
N GLY A 90 -3.92 1.77 7.42
CA GLY A 90 -2.76 1.47 8.24
C GLY A 90 -1.48 2.24 7.87
N TRP A 91 -1.57 3.26 7.01
CA TRP A 91 -0.42 4.09 6.65
C TRP A 91 0.05 4.96 7.81
N THR A 92 1.31 5.40 7.73
CA THR A 92 1.87 6.41 8.62
C THR A 92 2.16 7.67 7.82
N LEU A 93 1.55 8.78 8.23
CA LEU A 93 1.80 10.12 7.70
C LEU A 93 2.79 10.83 8.62
N CYS A 94 3.89 11.33 8.08
CA CYS A 94 4.73 12.30 8.77
C CYS A 94 4.59 13.66 8.10
N VAL A 95 4.44 14.69 8.91
CA VAL A 95 4.28 16.08 8.48
C VAL A 95 5.38 16.92 9.09
N ASP A 96 6.14 17.60 8.25
CA ASP A 96 7.06 18.64 8.64
C ASP A 96 6.42 19.99 8.29
N ASP A 97 6.33 20.87 9.25
CA ASP A 97 5.71 22.18 9.08
C ASP A 97 6.67 23.25 8.55
N GLY A 98 7.93 22.87 8.29
CA GLY A 98 8.96 23.74 7.76
C GLY A 98 9.44 24.82 8.76
N ILE A 99 9.15 24.64 10.05
CA ILE A 99 9.74 25.49 11.10
C ILE A 99 11.00 24.78 11.59
N ASP A 100 12.15 25.43 11.41
CA ASP A 100 13.41 24.93 11.91
C ASP A 100 13.31 24.60 13.42
N GLU A 101 13.95 23.49 13.85
CA GLU A 101 13.97 22.97 15.21
C GLU A 101 12.70 22.24 15.69
N THR A 102 11.67 22.09 14.87
CA THR A 102 10.47 21.31 15.22
C THR A 102 10.61 19.89 14.67
N GLU A 103 10.45 18.87 15.53
CA GLU A 103 10.41 17.49 15.05
C GLU A 103 9.16 17.26 14.18
N PRO A 104 9.28 16.50 13.07
CA PRO A 104 8.14 16.16 12.24
C PRO A 104 7.04 15.45 13.03
N MET A 105 5.81 15.85 12.81
CA MET A 105 4.64 15.23 13.42
C MET A 105 4.33 13.89 12.74
N SER A 106 4.19 12.81 13.49
CA SER A 106 3.83 11.49 13.00
C SER A 106 2.39 11.13 13.39
N PHE A 107 1.64 10.59 12.40
CA PHE A 107 0.27 10.12 12.57
C PHE A 107 0.18 8.69 12.05
N GLY A 108 -0.18 7.75 12.94
CA GLY A 108 -0.34 6.35 12.62
C GLY A 108 -1.77 5.97 12.21
N GLY A 109 -1.93 4.72 11.74
CA GLY A 109 -3.25 4.17 11.43
C GLY A 109 -4.04 4.95 10.38
N CYS A 110 -3.36 5.66 9.50
CA CYS A 110 -4.00 6.51 8.52
C CYS A 110 -4.76 5.70 7.46
N LYS A 111 -5.97 6.15 7.17
CA LYS A 111 -6.73 5.77 5.98
C LYS A 111 -6.51 6.81 4.90
N VAL A 112 -6.00 6.38 3.74
CA VAL A 112 -5.76 7.24 2.57
C VAL A 112 -6.76 6.85 1.49
N ASP A 113 -7.59 7.79 1.08
CA ASP A 113 -8.65 7.56 0.09
C ASP A 113 -8.93 8.80 -0.75
N ARG A 114 -9.94 8.71 -1.63
CA ARG A 114 -10.42 9.81 -2.50
C ARG A 114 -9.31 10.40 -3.35
N PHE A 115 -8.53 9.56 -3.99
CA PHE A 115 -7.54 10.03 -4.95
C PHE A 115 -8.21 10.68 -6.15
N VAL A 116 -7.74 11.88 -6.50
CA VAL A 116 -8.16 12.61 -7.69
C VAL A 116 -6.91 13.08 -8.42
N VAL A 117 -6.81 12.70 -9.68
CA VAL A 117 -5.70 13.06 -10.57
C VAL A 117 -6.18 14.14 -11.54
N ALA A 118 -5.47 15.25 -11.60
CA ALA A 118 -5.58 16.24 -12.67
C ALA A 118 -4.30 16.14 -13.51
N ALA A 119 -4.43 15.66 -14.74
CA ALA A 119 -3.31 15.52 -15.66
C ALA A 119 -3.01 16.87 -16.32
N MET A 120 -1.74 17.25 -16.36
CA MET A 120 -1.29 18.52 -16.94
C MET A 120 -0.43 18.27 -18.18
N GLN A 121 -0.39 19.24 -19.08
CA GLN A 121 0.53 19.23 -20.21
C GLN A 121 1.97 19.24 -19.71
N GLY A 122 2.87 18.60 -20.45
CA GLY A 122 4.28 18.55 -20.06
C GLY A 122 4.62 17.39 -19.12
N GLY A 123 3.64 16.52 -18.77
CA GLY A 123 3.90 15.29 -18.01
C GLY A 123 3.89 15.43 -16.50
N SER A 124 3.43 16.55 -15.96
CA SER A 124 3.13 16.69 -14.52
C SER A 124 1.67 16.39 -14.24
N ILE A 125 1.40 16.05 -12.99
CA ILE A 125 0.05 15.81 -12.46
C ILE A 125 -0.14 16.57 -11.15
N GLU A 126 -1.35 17.04 -10.89
CA GLU A 126 -1.80 17.37 -9.54
C GLU A 126 -2.52 16.13 -8.99
N LEU A 127 -2.02 15.58 -7.89
CA LEU A 127 -2.65 14.48 -7.18
C LEU A 127 -3.23 15.00 -5.88
N SER A 128 -4.55 14.91 -5.74
CA SER A 128 -5.25 15.21 -4.50
C SER A 128 -5.69 13.91 -3.85
N PHE A 129 -5.59 13.83 -2.54
CA PHE A 129 -6.05 12.68 -1.76
C PHE A 129 -6.44 13.12 -0.35
N ARG A 130 -7.20 12.26 0.32
CA ARG A 130 -7.67 12.49 1.67
C ARG A 130 -7.02 11.50 2.63
N ILE A 131 -6.61 12.00 3.80
CA ILE A 131 -6.10 11.17 4.90
C ILE A 131 -7.00 11.36 6.11
N GLY A 132 -7.44 10.25 6.70
CA GLY A 132 -8.17 10.21 7.96
C GLY A 132 -7.39 9.44 9.01
N THR A 133 -7.30 9.95 10.25
CA THR A 133 -6.69 9.24 11.37
C THR A 133 -7.35 9.64 12.68
N SER A 134 -7.36 8.71 13.64
CA SER A 134 -7.73 8.93 15.05
C SER A 134 -6.50 9.02 15.97
N ASP A 135 -5.28 8.82 15.44
CA ASP A 135 -4.03 9.02 16.19
C ASP A 135 -3.71 10.52 16.27
N VAL A 136 -4.41 11.24 17.14
CA VAL A 136 -4.30 12.70 17.26
C VAL A 136 -4.28 13.14 18.71
N ASP A 137 -3.52 14.20 18.99
CA ASP A 137 -3.52 14.93 20.25
C ASP A 137 -3.73 16.43 20.01
N ALA A 138 -3.93 17.18 21.10
CA ALA A 138 -4.25 18.60 21.04
C ALA A 138 -3.12 19.45 20.45
N ASP A 139 -1.85 19.10 20.71
CA ASP A 139 -0.68 19.84 20.21
C ASP A 139 -0.54 19.66 18.70
N ARG A 140 -0.54 18.40 18.22
CA ARG A 140 -0.47 18.08 16.77
C ARG A 140 -1.66 18.67 16.00
N LEU A 141 -2.86 18.63 16.62
CA LEU A 141 -4.06 19.26 16.03
C LEU A 141 -3.90 20.77 15.89
N GLY A 142 -3.36 21.43 16.91
CA GLY A 142 -3.12 22.87 16.89
C GLY A 142 -2.11 23.26 15.82
N LYS A 143 -0.97 22.59 15.76
CA LYS A 143 0.09 22.82 14.78
C LYS A 143 -0.41 22.62 13.35
N LEU A 144 -1.08 21.49 13.09
CA LEU A 144 -1.60 21.19 11.76
C LEU A 144 -2.74 22.13 11.34
N GLY A 145 -3.61 22.52 12.28
CA GLY A 145 -4.70 23.46 12.03
C GLY A 145 -4.25 24.84 11.60
N ILE A 146 -3.14 25.35 12.14
CA ILE A 146 -2.55 26.64 11.76
C ILE A 146 -2.03 26.58 10.29
N ARG A 147 -1.62 25.41 9.82
CA ARG A 147 -1.08 25.19 8.48
C ARG A 147 -2.16 24.99 7.42
N HIS A 148 -3.44 24.99 7.77
CA HIS A 148 -4.52 24.92 6.80
C HIS A 148 -4.44 26.04 5.76
N GLY A 149 -4.44 25.65 4.49
CA GLY A 149 -4.28 26.57 3.36
C GLY A 149 -2.83 26.89 2.99
N HIS A 150 -1.85 26.27 3.65
CA HIS A 150 -0.42 26.47 3.39
C HIS A 150 0.26 25.22 2.87
N ALA A 151 1.48 25.39 2.36
CA ALA A 151 2.37 24.30 2.02
C ALA A 151 2.96 23.67 3.30
N ILE A 152 3.08 22.36 3.27
CA ILE A 152 3.72 21.52 4.29
C ILE A 152 4.56 20.46 3.57
N TRP A 153 5.51 19.82 4.25
CA TRP A 153 6.25 18.69 3.71
C TRP A 153 5.74 17.40 4.32
N ILE A 154 5.51 16.41 3.49
CA ILE A 154 4.94 15.15 3.94
C ILE A 154 5.75 13.95 3.49
N THR A 155 5.76 12.90 4.32
CA THR A 155 6.04 11.53 3.87
C THR A 155 4.83 10.65 4.20
N LEU A 156 4.60 9.63 3.38
CA LEU A 156 3.51 8.68 3.54
C LEU A 156 4.06 7.27 3.35
N LYS A 157 4.14 6.51 4.45
CA LYS A 157 4.71 5.16 4.47
C LYS A 157 3.63 4.12 4.61
N ALA A 158 3.72 3.06 3.80
CA ALA A 158 2.87 1.89 3.93
C ALA A 158 3.15 1.16 5.26
N PRO A 159 2.15 0.46 5.84
CA PRO A 159 2.39 -0.40 6.98
C PRO A 159 3.43 -1.47 6.61
N GLU A 160 4.31 -1.77 7.55
CA GLU A 160 5.20 -2.91 7.40
C GLU A 160 4.36 -4.17 7.23
N LYS A 161 4.62 -4.93 6.16
CA LYS A 161 4.02 -6.26 6.03
C LYS A 161 4.49 -7.06 7.26
N LYS A 162 3.57 -7.38 8.16
CA LYS A 162 3.85 -8.44 9.11
C LYS A 162 4.22 -9.66 8.27
N PRO A 163 5.33 -10.36 8.58
CA PRO A 163 5.60 -11.63 7.93
C PRO A 163 4.33 -12.47 8.08
N ASP A 164 3.88 -13.03 6.98
CA ASP A 164 2.68 -13.86 6.96
C ASP A 164 2.80 -14.86 8.10
N ALA A 165 1.80 -14.89 8.98
CA ALA A 165 1.77 -15.88 10.05
C ALA A 165 1.99 -17.23 9.38
N ILE A 166 2.96 -18.00 9.88
CA ILE A 166 3.35 -19.32 9.40
C ILE A 166 2.10 -20.04 8.92
N ASP A 167 1.96 -20.21 7.61
CA ASP A 167 0.75 -20.81 6.99
C ASP A 167 0.64 -22.31 7.25
N GLY A 168 1.56 -22.86 8.07
CA GLY A 168 1.65 -24.29 8.38
C GLY A 168 2.21 -25.13 7.23
N SER A 169 2.70 -24.48 6.16
CA SER A 169 3.33 -25.21 5.06
C SER A 169 4.72 -25.72 5.47
N VAL A 170 5.14 -26.83 4.86
CA VAL A 170 6.47 -27.42 5.07
C VAL A 170 7.57 -26.42 4.73
N ALA A 171 7.36 -25.56 3.73
CA ALA A 171 8.31 -24.52 3.33
C ALA A 171 8.52 -23.46 4.43
N ALA A 172 7.46 -23.02 5.11
CA ALA A 172 7.56 -22.09 6.24
C ALA A 172 8.24 -22.72 7.46
N PHE A 173 8.06 -24.04 7.64
CA PHE A 173 8.76 -24.78 8.70
C PHE A 173 10.25 -24.95 8.40
N GLU A 174 10.63 -25.20 7.15
CA GLU A 174 12.03 -25.34 6.72
C GLU A 174 12.78 -23.99 6.77
N GLU A 175 12.10 -22.87 6.54
CA GLU A 175 12.68 -21.53 6.62
C GLU A 175 13.01 -21.12 8.06
N ASP A 176 12.14 -21.47 9.01
CA ASP A 176 12.32 -21.20 10.44
C ASP A 176 13.25 -22.23 11.14
N HIS A 177 13.38 -23.40 10.53
CA HIS A 177 14.23 -24.51 11.00
C HIS A 177 15.12 -25.03 9.86
N PRO A 178 16.16 -24.27 9.48
CA PRO A 178 17.08 -24.73 8.44
C PRO A 178 17.71 -26.03 8.88
N PRO A 179 17.78 -27.05 8.01
CA PRO A 179 18.36 -28.35 8.37
C PRO A 179 19.81 -28.15 8.83
N THR A 180 20.02 -28.26 10.11
CA THR A 180 21.35 -28.28 10.70
C THR A 180 22.02 -29.58 10.26
N GLY A 181 22.87 -29.45 9.22
CA GLY A 181 23.97 -30.36 8.82
C GLY A 181 23.76 -31.83 8.98
N GLU A 182 24.02 -32.56 7.90
CA GLU A 182 24.34 -33.99 7.81
C GLU A 182 24.40 -34.77 9.14
N GLY A 183 23.22 -35.09 9.65
CA GLY A 183 23.03 -36.07 10.71
C GLY A 183 22.05 -37.10 10.16
N GLU A 184 22.52 -38.32 9.99
CA GLU A 184 21.82 -39.51 9.56
C GLU A 184 20.33 -39.48 9.88
N ALA A 185 19.51 -39.28 8.85
CA ALA A 185 18.09 -39.64 8.88
C ALA A 185 18.05 -41.16 9.06
N THR A 186 18.22 -41.63 10.30
CA THR A 186 17.99 -43.01 10.69
C THR A 186 16.52 -43.28 10.36
N ASP A 187 16.38 -44.13 9.40
CA ASP A 187 15.19 -44.74 8.87
C ASP A 187 14.26 -45.27 10.00
N LEU A 188 13.48 -44.38 10.58
CA LEU A 188 12.52 -44.74 11.62
C LEU A 188 11.34 -45.51 11.03
N PHE A 189 11.17 -45.55 9.72
CA PHE A 189 10.10 -46.24 9.01
C PHE A 189 10.53 -47.62 8.44
N ALA A 190 11.83 -47.95 8.43
CA ALA A 190 12.29 -49.27 7.96
C ALA A 190 12.06 -50.40 8.98
N GLN A 191 11.75 -50.08 10.23
CA GLN A 191 11.59 -51.10 11.28
C GLN A 191 10.17 -51.60 11.47
N THR A 192 9.16 -51.01 10.79
CA THR A 192 7.75 -51.47 10.93
C THR A 192 7.30 -52.46 9.87
N SER A 193 8.15 -52.79 8.89
CA SER A 193 7.79 -53.70 7.79
C SER A 193 8.23 -55.16 8.00
N ALA A 194 8.88 -55.52 9.12
CA ALA A 194 9.45 -56.83 9.32
C ALA A 194 8.79 -57.69 10.44
N ALA A 195 7.60 -57.32 10.90
CA ALA A 195 6.91 -58.17 11.88
C ALA A 195 5.43 -58.30 11.51
N GLY A 196 5.03 -59.40 10.85
CA GLY A 196 3.61 -59.74 10.68
C GLY A 196 3.27 -60.51 9.41
N GLY A 197 4.02 -61.52 9.08
CA GLY A 197 3.52 -62.56 8.21
C GLY A 197 2.99 -63.71 9.06
N ALA A 198 1.69 -63.95 9.06
CA ALA A 198 1.07 -65.24 9.18
C ALA A 198 -0.48 -65.12 9.23
N GLY A 199 -1.12 -65.54 8.20
CA GLY A 199 -2.25 -66.41 8.11
C GLY A 199 -3.53 -66.05 8.90
N HIS A 200 -4.59 -65.81 8.21
CA HIS A 200 -5.76 -66.73 8.24
C HIS A 200 -6.79 -66.23 7.18
N GLY A 201 -7.09 -67.12 6.24
CA GLY A 201 -8.22 -66.95 5.38
C GLY A 201 -9.46 -67.27 6.20
N ASP A 202 -10.55 -66.58 5.88
CA ASP A 202 -11.84 -67.28 5.81
C ASP A 202 -12.85 -66.50 4.99
N ASP A 203 -13.46 -67.22 4.12
CA ASP A 203 -14.67 -67.03 3.33
C ASP A 203 -15.78 -66.26 4.05
N LEU A 204 -16.52 -65.50 3.29
CA LEU A 204 -18.00 -65.49 3.32
C LEU A 204 -18.58 -64.50 2.29
N VAL A 205 -18.93 -65.03 1.11
CA VAL A 205 -20.30 -65.20 0.57
C VAL A 205 -21.16 -63.93 0.47
N VAL A 206 -21.34 -63.56 -0.78
CA VAL A 206 -22.47 -62.94 -1.49
C VAL A 206 -23.81 -62.88 -0.75
N ALA A 207 -24.47 -61.75 -0.77
CA ALA A 207 -25.95 -61.67 -0.94
C ALA A 207 -26.30 -60.32 -1.61
N ALA A 208 -26.75 -60.42 -2.84
CA ALA A 208 -27.56 -59.42 -3.55
C ALA A 208 -29.00 -59.54 -3.04
N HIS A 209 -29.73 -58.42 -2.97
CA HIS A 209 -31.21 -58.27 -3.16
C HIS A 209 -31.49 -56.77 -3.01
N ALA A 210 -32.14 -56.20 -3.86
CA ALA A 210 -33.21 -55.93 -4.73
C ALA A 210 -33.35 -54.45 -4.91
#